data_b772bc701f66926dbfd6bf28da0864b1
#
_entry.id   b772bc701f66926dbfd6bf28da0864b1
#
_cell.length_a   1.000
_cell.length_b   1.000
_cell.length_c   1.000
_cell.angle_alpha   90.00
_cell.angle_beta   90.00
_cell.angle_gamma   90.00
#
_symmetry.space_group_name_H-M   'P 1'
#
loop_
_entity.id
_entity.type
_entity.pdbx_description
1 polymer ?
#
loop_
_entity_poly.entity_id
_entity_poly.type
_entity_poly.pdbx_seq_one_letter_code
_entity_poly.pdbx_strand_id
1 'polypeptide(L)'
;MISTKDITGLILAGGRAQRMGGIDKGLIPFHGKPLIESAIAKLKPQVQTIVINANRSITKYATYGYAVIMDETPDFSGPLAGFSVGLKTCKTPYLLTSPCDSPLLPNNLAELLAAEMERGDFQLVYASSKEVDGKVWAQPVFCLMRSNLQDSLNQFLQKGDLKIDRWFKELRSSTVIFDDPQVFANVNTPEELKKLEEVSA
;
A
#
# COMPACT_ATOMS: atom_id res chain seq x y z
N MET A 1 -12.41 11.43 15.77
CA MET A 1 -10.98 11.36 15.42
C MET A 1 -10.66 9.93 15.06
N ILE A 2 -10.17 9.70 13.85
CA ILE A 2 -9.78 8.36 13.36
C ILE A 2 -8.55 7.90 14.13
N SER A 3 -8.64 6.75 14.75
CA SER A 3 -7.57 6.16 15.57
C SER A 3 -6.97 4.92 14.90
N THR A 4 -5.84 4.44 15.39
CA THR A 4 -5.23 3.19 14.91
C THR A 4 -6.19 1.99 15.01
N LYS A 5 -7.14 2.01 15.97
CA LYS A 5 -8.15 0.95 16.16
C LYS A 5 -9.21 0.92 15.04
N ASP A 6 -9.33 2.01 14.30
CA ASP A 6 -10.31 2.15 13.21
C ASP A 6 -9.72 1.76 11.84
N ILE A 7 -8.44 1.34 11.80
CA ILE A 7 -7.70 1.12 10.55
C ILE A 7 -7.21 -0.31 10.45
N THR A 8 -7.51 -0.98 9.35
CA THR A 8 -6.85 -2.21 8.89
C THR A 8 -5.75 -1.83 7.91
N GLY A 9 -4.52 -2.32 8.12
CA GLY A 9 -3.42 -2.18 7.19
C GLY A 9 -3.42 -3.29 6.15
N LEU A 10 -3.30 -2.96 4.87
CA LEU A 10 -3.15 -3.90 3.77
C LEU A 10 -1.77 -3.75 3.15
N ILE A 11 -0.94 -4.79 3.26
CA ILE A 11 0.35 -4.84 2.56
C ILE A 11 0.16 -5.56 1.24
N LEU A 12 0.44 -4.88 0.13
CA LEU A 12 0.34 -5.41 -1.23
C LEU A 12 1.66 -6.11 -1.61
N ALA A 13 1.63 -7.43 -1.69
CA ALA A 13 2.74 -8.29 -2.09
C ALA A 13 2.41 -9.15 -3.34
N GLY A 14 1.31 -8.86 -4.04
CA GLY A 14 0.77 -9.64 -5.17
C GLY A 14 1.44 -9.41 -6.53
N GLY A 15 2.54 -8.66 -6.63
CA GLY A 15 3.19 -8.30 -7.89
C GLY A 15 3.75 -9.48 -8.69
N ARG A 16 3.86 -9.34 -10.05
CA ARG A 16 4.34 -10.39 -10.97
C ARG A 16 5.82 -10.75 -10.84
N ALA A 17 6.64 -10.00 -10.08
CA ALA A 17 8.08 -10.21 -9.80
C ALA A 17 8.97 -10.56 -11.02
N GLN A 18 8.56 -10.21 -12.24
CA GLN A 18 9.24 -10.61 -13.49
C GLN A 18 10.66 -10.04 -13.62
N ARG A 19 10.92 -8.87 -13.02
CA ARG A 19 12.21 -8.14 -13.16
C ARG A 19 13.28 -8.55 -12.15
N MET A 20 12.92 -9.33 -11.11
CA MET A 20 13.81 -9.76 -10.03
C MET A 20 14.03 -11.28 -10.04
N GLY A 21 14.15 -11.88 -11.24
CA GLY A 21 14.43 -13.32 -11.36
C GLY A 21 13.32 -14.25 -10.87
N GLY A 22 12.07 -13.76 -10.79
CA GLY A 22 10.92 -14.58 -10.33
C GLY A 22 10.76 -14.65 -8.80
N ILE A 23 11.65 -14.04 -8.02
CA ILE A 23 11.55 -13.98 -6.56
C ILE A 23 10.47 -12.96 -6.18
N ASP A 24 9.62 -13.32 -5.19
CA ASP A 24 8.65 -12.37 -4.63
C ASP A 24 9.36 -11.17 -4.01
N LYS A 25 8.98 -9.96 -4.44
CA LYS A 25 9.64 -8.72 -4.01
C LYS A 25 9.68 -8.57 -2.49
N GLY A 26 8.58 -8.87 -1.80
CA GLY A 26 8.50 -8.78 -0.35
C GLY A 26 9.45 -9.73 0.39
N LEU A 27 10.00 -10.74 -0.30
CA LEU A 27 10.94 -11.73 0.27
C LEU A 27 12.39 -11.44 -0.07
N ILE A 28 12.68 -10.38 -0.81
CA ILE A 28 14.05 -9.94 -1.12
C ILE A 28 14.68 -9.36 0.15
N PRO A 29 15.93 -9.76 0.47
CA PRO A 29 16.63 -9.22 1.63
C PRO A 29 16.95 -7.72 1.46
N PHE A 30 16.62 -6.92 2.47
CA PHE A 30 17.00 -5.53 2.68
C PHE A 30 17.63 -5.41 4.06
N HIS A 31 18.89 -5.00 4.17
CA HIS A 31 19.67 -5.09 5.41
C HIS A 31 19.60 -6.47 6.07
N GLY A 32 19.64 -7.53 5.26
CA GLY A 32 19.61 -8.92 5.74
C GLY A 32 18.25 -9.45 6.17
N LYS A 33 17.15 -8.67 6.06
CA LYS A 33 15.76 -9.08 6.38
C LYS A 33 14.86 -8.92 5.17
N PRO A 34 13.87 -9.79 4.95
CA PRO A 34 12.90 -9.62 3.87
C PRO A 34 12.22 -8.24 3.90
N LEU A 35 12.03 -7.60 2.74
CA LEU A 35 11.37 -6.29 2.61
C LEU A 35 10.01 -6.21 3.32
N ILE A 36 9.25 -7.31 3.29
CA ILE A 36 7.96 -7.40 3.99
C ILE A 36 8.09 -7.15 5.49
N GLU A 37 9.20 -7.52 6.12
CA GLU A 37 9.42 -7.31 7.56
C GLU A 37 9.55 -5.81 7.88
N SER A 38 10.22 -5.06 7.01
CA SER A 38 10.30 -3.60 7.13
C SER A 38 8.91 -2.96 6.96
N ALA A 39 8.14 -3.39 5.94
CA ALA A 39 6.78 -2.90 5.74
C ALA A 39 5.87 -3.21 6.95
N ILE A 40 5.95 -4.42 7.50
CA ILE A 40 5.21 -4.82 8.71
C ILE A 40 5.63 -3.96 9.91
N ALA A 41 6.94 -3.81 10.16
CA ALA A 41 7.46 -3.05 11.30
C ALA A 41 7.00 -1.60 11.27
N LYS A 42 6.97 -0.98 10.09
CA LYS A 42 6.53 0.41 9.88
C LYS A 42 5.02 0.56 9.98
N LEU A 43 4.24 -0.38 9.46
CA LEU A 43 2.79 -0.28 9.41
C LEU A 43 2.12 -0.68 10.74
N LYS A 44 2.65 -1.70 11.43
CA LYS A 44 2.08 -2.26 12.66
C LYS A 44 1.69 -1.24 13.74
N PRO A 45 2.53 -0.24 14.09
CA PRO A 45 2.17 0.74 15.10
C PRO A 45 1.06 1.72 14.66
N GLN A 46 0.72 1.76 13.39
CA GLN A 46 -0.20 2.72 12.80
C GLN A 46 -1.62 2.16 12.57
N VAL A 47 -1.82 0.85 12.76
CA VAL A 47 -3.08 0.15 12.43
C VAL A 47 -3.48 -0.85 13.51
N GLN A 48 -4.76 -1.23 13.55
CA GLN A 48 -5.25 -2.22 14.50
C GLN A 48 -4.75 -3.63 14.14
N THR A 49 -4.75 -3.97 12.86
CA THR A 49 -4.35 -5.28 12.34
C THR A 49 -3.77 -5.11 10.94
N ILE A 50 -3.00 -6.12 10.52
CA ILE A 50 -2.44 -6.18 9.17
C ILE A 50 -3.04 -7.37 8.43
N VAL A 51 -3.27 -7.18 7.13
CA VAL A 51 -3.60 -8.21 6.15
C VAL A 51 -2.55 -8.14 5.05
N ILE A 52 -2.06 -9.26 4.57
CA ILE A 52 -1.09 -9.35 3.48
C ILE A 52 -1.83 -9.87 2.24
N ASN A 53 -1.83 -9.08 1.17
CA ASN A 53 -2.31 -9.53 -0.13
C ASN A 53 -1.14 -10.14 -0.91
N ALA A 54 -1.21 -11.44 -1.20
CA ALA A 54 -0.18 -12.15 -1.96
C ALA A 54 -0.79 -13.27 -2.78
N ASN A 55 -0.34 -13.44 -4.03
CA ASN A 55 -0.80 -14.49 -4.95
C ASN A 55 0.17 -15.67 -5.06
N ARG A 56 1.35 -15.55 -4.44
CA ARG A 56 2.42 -16.55 -4.42
C ARG A 56 3.04 -16.60 -3.03
N SER A 57 3.87 -17.60 -2.77
CA SER A 57 4.59 -17.77 -1.51
C SER A 57 3.70 -17.63 -0.26
N ILE A 58 2.41 -18.01 -0.37
CA ILE A 58 1.37 -17.81 0.66
C ILE A 58 1.82 -18.36 2.01
N THR A 59 2.34 -19.61 2.01
CA THR A 59 2.83 -20.28 3.23
C THR A 59 3.94 -19.46 3.90
N LYS A 60 4.83 -18.85 3.10
CA LYS A 60 5.92 -18.03 3.63
C LYS A 60 5.41 -16.73 4.22
N TYR A 61 4.46 -16.04 3.55
CA TYR A 61 3.84 -14.84 4.12
C TYR A 61 3.02 -15.14 5.38
N ALA A 62 2.39 -16.32 5.47
CA ALA A 62 1.64 -16.71 6.66
C ALA A 62 2.52 -16.88 7.91
N THR A 63 3.83 -17.15 7.76
CA THR A 63 4.76 -17.28 8.91
C THR A 63 4.93 -15.95 9.68
N TYR A 64 4.57 -14.82 9.10
CA TYR A 64 4.60 -13.52 9.79
C TYR A 64 3.42 -13.31 10.76
N GLY A 65 2.48 -14.27 10.84
CA GLY A 65 1.38 -14.27 11.84
C GLY A 65 0.20 -13.37 11.47
N TYR A 66 0.09 -12.95 10.20
CA TYR A 66 -1.02 -12.15 9.67
C TYR A 66 -1.85 -12.94 8.67
N ALA A 67 -3.11 -12.54 8.50
CA ALA A 67 -3.96 -13.12 7.46
C ALA A 67 -3.38 -12.83 6.07
N VAL A 68 -3.29 -13.86 5.23
CA VAL A 68 -2.85 -13.73 3.83
C VAL A 68 -4.07 -13.95 2.94
N ILE A 69 -4.33 -13.00 2.05
CA ILE A 69 -5.44 -13.02 1.09
C ILE A 69 -4.91 -12.99 -0.34
N MET A 70 -5.62 -13.64 -1.24
CA MET A 70 -5.29 -13.68 -2.67
C MET A 70 -6.27 -12.85 -3.49
N ASP A 71 -5.84 -12.36 -4.64
CA ASP A 71 -6.72 -11.74 -5.62
C ASP A 71 -7.77 -12.76 -6.09
N GLU A 72 -9.03 -12.31 -6.30
CA GLU A 72 -10.11 -13.22 -6.72
C GLU A 72 -10.00 -13.62 -8.19
N THR A 73 -9.38 -12.77 -9.01
CA THR A 73 -9.24 -13.00 -10.45
C THR A 73 -7.79 -12.84 -10.88
N PRO A 74 -7.22 -13.81 -11.59
CA PRO A 74 -5.84 -13.73 -12.09
C PRO A 74 -5.65 -12.64 -13.16
N ASP A 75 -6.74 -12.14 -13.75
CA ASP A 75 -6.72 -11.18 -14.86
C ASP A 75 -6.61 -9.72 -14.41
N PHE A 76 -6.92 -9.40 -13.16
CA PHE A 76 -6.70 -8.07 -12.61
C PHE A 76 -5.22 -7.88 -12.26
N SER A 77 -4.47 -7.33 -13.21
CA SER A 77 -3.08 -6.95 -12.98
C SER A 77 -3.04 -5.53 -12.39
N GLY A 78 -2.62 -5.41 -11.14
CA GLY A 78 -2.38 -4.11 -10.56
C GLY A 78 -2.88 -3.96 -9.11
N PRO A 79 -2.65 -2.81 -8.48
CA PRO A 79 -2.97 -2.61 -7.06
C PRO A 79 -4.47 -2.64 -6.76
N LEU A 80 -5.35 -2.34 -7.73
CA LEU A 80 -6.80 -2.36 -7.53
C LEU A 80 -7.36 -3.75 -7.24
N ALA A 81 -6.74 -4.83 -7.74
CA ALA A 81 -7.11 -6.19 -7.39
C ALA A 81 -6.88 -6.45 -5.89
N GLY A 82 -5.71 -6.08 -5.38
CA GLY A 82 -5.41 -6.15 -3.96
C GLY A 82 -6.33 -5.26 -3.11
N PHE A 83 -6.66 -4.05 -3.59
CA PHE A 83 -7.63 -3.18 -2.91
C PHE A 83 -9.01 -3.83 -2.79
N SER A 84 -9.49 -4.48 -3.85
CA SER A 84 -10.78 -5.15 -3.85
C SER A 84 -10.87 -6.23 -2.78
N VAL A 85 -9.90 -7.15 -2.73
CA VAL A 85 -9.90 -8.20 -1.71
C VAL A 85 -9.60 -7.66 -0.32
N GLY A 86 -8.82 -6.58 -0.21
CA GLY A 86 -8.57 -5.86 1.03
C GLY A 86 -9.84 -5.24 1.60
N LEU A 87 -10.61 -4.51 0.80
CA LEU A 87 -11.90 -3.92 1.19
C LEU A 87 -12.90 -4.99 1.62
N LYS A 88 -13.00 -6.09 0.85
CA LYS A 88 -13.88 -7.22 1.16
C LYS A 88 -13.56 -7.88 2.51
N THR A 89 -12.28 -7.90 2.89
CA THR A 89 -11.80 -8.54 4.13
C THR A 89 -11.74 -7.56 5.30
N CYS A 90 -11.77 -6.25 5.04
CA CYS A 90 -11.63 -5.20 6.04
C CYS A 90 -12.80 -5.22 7.03
N LYS A 91 -12.48 -5.27 8.33
CA LYS A 91 -13.48 -5.27 9.41
C LYS A 91 -13.53 -3.96 10.19
N THR A 92 -12.65 -3.02 9.86
CA THR A 92 -12.57 -1.69 10.47
C THR A 92 -13.20 -0.65 9.53
N PRO A 93 -13.52 0.56 10.02
CA PRO A 93 -14.07 1.64 9.19
C PRO A 93 -13.17 2.06 8.02
N TYR A 94 -11.84 1.85 8.15
CA TYR A 94 -10.86 2.31 7.17
C TYR A 94 -9.86 1.21 6.80
N LEU A 95 -9.41 1.25 5.55
CA LEU A 95 -8.32 0.45 5.00
C LEU A 95 -7.15 1.35 4.63
N LEU A 96 -5.97 1.11 5.20
CA LEU A 96 -4.71 1.76 4.83
C LEU A 96 -3.89 0.81 3.98
N THR A 97 -3.47 1.23 2.80
CA THR A 97 -2.69 0.40 1.89
C THR A 97 -1.23 0.83 1.80
N SER A 98 -0.35 -0.14 1.63
CA SER A 98 1.09 0.05 1.42
C SER A 98 1.64 -1.09 0.59
N PRO A 99 2.59 -0.86 -0.34
CA PRO A 99 3.30 -1.94 -1.00
C PRO A 99 4.33 -2.59 -0.07
N CYS A 100 4.70 -3.84 -0.36
CA CYS A 100 5.69 -4.58 0.41
C CYS A 100 7.16 -4.19 0.11
N ASP A 101 7.37 -3.45 -0.98
CA ASP A 101 8.69 -3.08 -1.52
C ASP A 101 9.11 -1.63 -1.23
N SER A 102 8.46 -0.99 -0.24
CA SER A 102 8.78 0.37 0.24
C SER A 102 9.21 0.32 1.71
N PRO A 103 10.47 -0.03 2.00
CA PRO A 103 10.93 -0.28 3.36
C PRO A 103 11.02 0.97 4.23
N LEU A 104 11.03 2.16 3.64
CA LEU A 104 11.17 3.44 4.33
C LEU A 104 9.84 4.12 4.66
N LEU A 105 8.71 3.41 4.54
CA LEU A 105 7.37 3.91 4.84
C LEU A 105 7.35 4.87 6.06
N PRO A 106 6.71 6.07 5.96
CA PRO A 106 6.65 7.02 7.07
C PRO A 106 5.95 6.44 8.30
N ASN A 107 6.50 6.73 9.49
CA ASN A 107 5.91 6.26 10.76
C ASN A 107 4.59 6.97 11.13
N ASN A 108 4.24 8.04 10.44
CA ASN A 108 3.05 8.87 10.65
C ASN A 108 2.11 8.89 9.43
N LEU A 109 2.24 7.92 8.51
CA LEU A 109 1.41 7.87 7.30
C LEU A 109 -0.09 7.84 7.65
N ALA A 110 -0.50 6.91 8.53
CA ALA A 110 -1.90 6.79 8.94
C ALA A 110 -2.43 8.06 9.58
N GLU A 111 -1.65 8.67 10.47
CA GLU A 111 -2.03 9.90 11.18
C GLU A 111 -2.31 11.05 10.21
N LEU A 112 -1.39 11.31 9.29
CA LEU A 112 -1.51 12.42 8.34
C LEU A 112 -2.65 12.21 7.34
N LEU A 113 -2.82 10.98 6.82
CA LEU A 113 -3.93 10.67 5.93
C LEU A 113 -5.28 10.72 6.66
N ALA A 114 -5.35 10.28 7.92
CA ALA A 114 -6.55 10.34 8.74
C ALA A 114 -6.95 11.79 9.07
N ALA A 115 -5.99 12.64 9.41
CA ALA A 115 -6.24 14.06 9.66
C ALA A 115 -6.84 14.76 8.43
N GLU A 116 -6.31 14.48 7.24
CA GLU A 116 -6.87 15.03 6.00
C GLU A 116 -8.25 14.44 5.70
N MET A 117 -8.47 13.13 5.93
CA MET A 117 -9.76 12.47 5.77
C MET A 117 -10.87 13.16 6.57
N GLU A 118 -10.56 13.56 7.81
CA GLU A 118 -11.51 14.24 8.70
C GLU A 118 -11.79 15.69 8.28
N ARG A 119 -10.81 16.39 7.70
CA ARG A 119 -10.94 17.79 7.28
C ARG A 119 -12.01 18.02 6.21
N GLY A 120 -12.17 17.09 5.28
CA GLY A 120 -12.97 17.30 4.10
C GLY A 120 -14.07 16.28 3.86
N ASP A 121 -14.39 15.40 4.82
CA ASP A 121 -15.33 14.28 4.63
C ASP A 121 -14.99 13.48 3.35
N PHE A 122 -13.70 13.25 3.12
CA PHE A 122 -13.22 12.50 1.96
C PHE A 122 -13.56 11.01 2.09
N GLN A 123 -13.68 10.34 0.94
CA GLN A 123 -13.86 8.90 0.85
C GLN A 123 -12.52 8.17 0.79
N LEU A 124 -11.50 8.85 0.25
CA LEU A 124 -10.15 8.36 0.07
C LEU A 124 -9.15 9.52 0.16
N VAL A 125 -8.03 9.29 0.85
CA VAL A 125 -6.88 10.21 0.90
C VAL A 125 -5.63 9.41 0.59
N TYR A 126 -4.78 9.93 -0.31
CA TYR A 126 -3.53 9.27 -0.71
C TYR A 126 -2.31 10.16 -0.48
N ALA A 127 -1.15 9.53 -0.41
CA ALA A 127 0.10 10.26 -0.29
C ALA A 127 0.57 10.81 -1.64
N SER A 128 1.26 11.94 -1.59
CA SER A 128 2.08 12.47 -2.69
C SER A 128 3.45 12.84 -2.16
N SER A 129 4.48 12.70 -2.97
CA SER A 129 5.84 13.12 -2.64
C SER A 129 6.20 14.40 -3.40
N LYS A 130 6.95 15.29 -2.75
CA LYS A 130 7.49 16.49 -3.37
C LYS A 130 8.97 16.30 -3.63
N GLU A 131 9.38 16.41 -4.89
CA GLU A 131 10.76 16.33 -5.31
C GLU A 131 11.52 17.64 -5.02
N VAL A 132 12.86 17.56 -5.06
CA VAL A 132 13.73 18.71 -4.84
C VAL A 132 13.47 19.86 -5.83
N ASP A 133 13.07 19.54 -7.05
CA ASP A 133 12.69 20.52 -8.08
C ASP A 133 11.29 21.13 -7.87
N GLY A 134 10.60 20.76 -6.79
CA GLY A 134 9.27 21.23 -6.42
C GLY A 134 8.12 20.47 -7.07
N LYS A 135 8.38 19.52 -7.97
CA LYS A 135 7.33 18.68 -8.56
C LYS A 135 6.70 17.75 -7.54
N VAL A 136 5.40 17.59 -7.65
CA VAL A 136 4.62 16.69 -6.79
C VAL A 136 4.18 15.48 -7.59
N TRP A 137 4.50 14.29 -7.06
CA TRP A 137 4.13 13.01 -7.65
C TRP A 137 3.18 12.24 -6.75
N ALA A 138 2.08 11.79 -7.32
CA ALA A 138 1.12 10.95 -6.60
C ALA A 138 1.72 9.59 -6.25
N GLN A 139 1.47 9.15 -5.02
CA GLN A 139 1.84 7.83 -4.49
C GLN A 139 0.56 7.03 -4.16
N PRO A 140 -0.26 6.68 -5.17
CA PRO A 140 -1.64 6.27 -4.96
C PRO A 140 -1.78 4.91 -4.25
N VAL A 141 -0.72 4.11 -4.21
CA VAL A 141 -0.71 2.83 -3.47
C VAL A 141 -0.64 3.05 -1.96
N PHE A 142 -0.19 4.22 -1.50
CA PHE A 142 -0.20 4.64 -0.11
C PHE A 142 -1.44 5.48 0.15
N CYS A 143 -2.56 4.84 0.45
CA CYS A 143 -3.81 5.54 0.66
C CYS A 143 -4.61 4.98 1.84
N LEU A 144 -5.35 5.87 2.49
CA LEU A 144 -6.37 5.56 3.46
C LEU A 144 -7.74 5.72 2.79
N MET A 145 -8.57 4.70 2.85
CA MET A 145 -9.89 4.71 2.24
C MET A 145 -10.97 4.17 3.19
N ARG A 146 -12.21 4.64 3.03
CA ARG A 146 -13.35 4.09 3.75
C ARG A 146 -13.63 2.67 3.30
N SER A 147 -13.92 1.76 4.24
CA SER A 147 -14.14 0.34 3.92
C SER A 147 -15.43 0.08 3.12
N ASN A 148 -16.36 1.04 3.08
CA ASN A 148 -17.60 0.93 2.29
C ASN A 148 -17.43 1.23 0.79
N LEU A 149 -16.21 1.35 0.29
CA LEU A 149 -15.93 1.60 -1.13
C LEU A 149 -15.91 0.35 -2.01
N GLN A 150 -16.18 -0.83 -1.44
CA GLN A 150 -16.14 -2.12 -2.17
C GLN A 150 -17.01 -2.09 -3.43
N ASP A 151 -18.26 -1.62 -3.33
CA ASP A 151 -19.19 -1.60 -4.48
C ASP A 151 -18.73 -0.61 -5.55
N SER A 152 -18.22 0.56 -5.15
CA SER A 152 -17.64 1.55 -6.08
C SER A 152 -16.47 0.94 -6.86
N LEU A 153 -15.55 0.26 -6.17
CA LEU A 153 -14.40 -0.37 -6.82
C LEU A 153 -14.84 -1.51 -7.75
N ASN A 154 -15.79 -2.34 -7.33
CA ASN A 154 -16.30 -3.42 -8.17
C ASN A 154 -16.95 -2.89 -9.46
N GLN A 155 -17.76 -1.84 -9.37
CA GLN A 155 -18.37 -1.19 -10.53
C GLN A 155 -17.30 -0.60 -11.47
N PHE A 156 -16.25 -0.01 -10.92
CA PHE A 156 -15.14 0.53 -11.72
C PHE A 156 -14.39 -0.59 -12.47
N LEU A 157 -14.06 -1.69 -11.77
CA LEU A 157 -13.36 -2.83 -12.37
C LEU A 157 -14.21 -3.52 -13.46
N GLN A 158 -15.55 -3.59 -13.29
CA GLN A 158 -16.46 -4.13 -14.30
C GLN A 158 -16.48 -3.33 -15.59
N LYS A 159 -16.13 -2.04 -15.56
CA LYS A 159 -15.95 -1.22 -16.78
C LYS A 159 -14.68 -1.59 -17.56
N GLY A 160 -13.83 -2.49 -17.03
CA GLY A 160 -12.56 -2.90 -17.63
C GLY A 160 -11.42 -1.91 -17.44
N ASP A 161 -11.58 -0.88 -16.60
CA ASP A 161 -10.50 0.05 -16.29
C ASP A 161 -9.71 -0.42 -15.04
N LEU A 162 -8.38 -0.36 -15.15
CA LEU A 162 -7.45 -0.82 -14.11
C LEU A 162 -6.57 0.30 -13.56
N LYS A 163 -6.80 1.55 -14.00
CA LYS A 163 -5.98 2.70 -13.59
C LYS A 163 -6.47 3.29 -12.28
N ILE A 164 -5.63 3.19 -11.26
CA ILE A 164 -5.91 3.65 -9.90
C ILE A 164 -6.28 5.15 -9.84
N ASP A 165 -5.57 5.98 -10.61
CA ASP A 165 -5.81 7.42 -10.70
C ASP A 165 -7.18 7.77 -11.29
N ARG A 166 -7.72 6.91 -12.16
CA ARG A 166 -9.06 7.10 -12.72
C ARG A 166 -10.15 6.76 -11.72
N TRP A 167 -9.98 5.66 -10.95
CA TRP A 167 -10.91 5.34 -9.89
C TRP A 167 -10.94 6.43 -8.82
N PHE A 168 -9.77 6.97 -8.43
CA PHE A 168 -9.69 8.04 -7.45
C PHE A 168 -10.44 9.32 -7.88
N LYS A 169 -10.49 9.61 -9.19
CA LYS A 169 -11.25 10.75 -9.75
C LYS A 169 -12.77 10.56 -9.68
N GLU A 170 -13.27 9.32 -9.54
CA GLU A 170 -14.70 9.06 -9.33
C GLU A 170 -15.13 9.26 -7.86
N LEU A 171 -14.16 9.46 -6.95
CA LEU A 171 -14.37 9.59 -5.51
C LEU A 171 -14.12 11.02 -5.01
N ARG A 172 -14.71 11.37 -3.88
CA ARG A 172 -14.27 12.54 -3.11
C ARG A 172 -12.92 12.22 -2.47
N SER A 173 -11.86 12.51 -3.19
CA SER A 173 -10.50 12.20 -2.78
C SER A 173 -9.67 13.46 -2.52
N SER A 174 -8.67 13.33 -1.65
CA SER A 174 -7.66 14.35 -1.35
C SER A 174 -6.27 13.73 -1.31
N THR A 175 -5.25 14.56 -1.18
CA THR A 175 -3.86 14.12 -1.07
C THR A 175 -3.12 14.86 0.04
N VAL A 176 -2.19 14.14 0.68
CA VAL A 176 -1.23 14.72 1.62
C VAL A 176 0.15 14.72 0.98
N ILE A 177 0.82 15.86 0.98
CA ILE A 177 2.16 16.03 0.40
C ILE A 177 3.21 15.77 1.49
N PHE A 178 4.13 14.87 1.20
CA PHE A 178 5.32 14.57 2.00
C PHE A 178 6.54 15.22 1.35
N ASP A 179 7.31 15.98 2.11
CA ASP A 179 8.48 16.73 1.61
C ASP A 179 9.70 15.84 1.34
N ASP A 180 9.76 14.62 1.94
CA ASP A 180 10.81 13.65 1.68
C ASP A 180 10.30 12.58 0.69
N PRO A 181 10.74 12.59 -0.59
CA PRO A 181 10.32 11.59 -1.56
C PRO A 181 10.89 10.19 -1.29
N GLN A 182 11.97 10.08 -0.53
CA GLN A 182 12.65 8.80 -0.28
C GLN A 182 11.79 7.85 0.57
N VAL A 183 10.87 8.38 1.39
CA VAL A 183 9.99 7.55 2.23
C VAL A 183 9.02 6.68 1.41
N PHE A 184 8.84 6.98 0.12
CA PHE A 184 8.04 6.19 -0.82
C PHE A 184 8.89 5.45 -1.86
N ALA A 185 10.20 5.41 -1.68
CA ALA A 185 11.07 4.70 -2.62
C ALA A 185 10.73 3.21 -2.66
N ASN A 186 10.54 2.72 -3.89
CA ASN A 186 10.26 1.30 -4.17
C ASN A 186 11.54 0.61 -4.63
N VAL A 187 11.70 -0.64 -4.22
CA VAL A 187 12.77 -1.51 -4.71
C VAL A 187 12.26 -2.33 -5.89
N ASN A 188 12.70 -2.02 -7.10
CA ASN A 188 12.33 -2.74 -8.33
C ASN A 188 13.50 -3.47 -8.99
N THR A 189 14.74 -3.05 -8.68
CA THR A 189 15.99 -3.62 -9.23
C THR A 189 17.03 -3.84 -8.13
N PRO A 190 18.03 -4.72 -8.36
CA PRO A 190 19.14 -4.90 -7.40
C PRO A 190 19.93 -3.60 -7.16
N GLU A 191 20.05 -2.75 -8.17
CA GLU A 191 20.75 -1.47 -8.09
C GLU A 191 19.99 -0.48 -7.18
N GLU A 192 18.66 -0.41 -7.32
CA GLU A 192 17.80 0.39 -6.43
C GLU A 192 17.88 -0.11 -4.98
N LEU A 193 17.88 -1.44 -4.79
CA LEU A 193 18.03 -2.06 -3.48
C LEU A 193 19.33 -1.61 -2.81
N LYS A 194 20.46 -1.78 -3.51
CA LYS A 194 21.79 -1.40 -3.00
C LYS A 194 21.86 0.09 -2.65
N LYS A 195 21.37 0.95 -3.56
CA LYS A 195 21.33 2.40 -3.32
C LYS A 195 20.50 2.74 -2.08
N LEU A 196 19.37 2.07 -1.90
CA LEU A 196 18.50 2.33 -0.76
C LEU A 196 19.13 1.86 0.55
N GLU A 197 19.86 0.74 0.55
CA GLU A 197 20.62 0.25 1.70
C GLU A 197 21.75 1.24 2.09
N GLU A 198 22.45 1.84 1.11
CA GLU A 198 23.51 2.81 1.36
C GLU A 198 23.00 4.10 2.03
N VAL A 199 21.80 4.58 1.68
CA VAL A 199 21.25 5.84 2.22
C VAL A 199 20.44 5.64 3.51
N SER A 200 20.09 4.40 3.87
CA SER A 200 19.32 4.07 5.06
C SER A 200 20.12 3.32 6.15
N ALA A 201 21.46 3.29 6.01
CA ALA A 201 22.40 2.65 6.93
C ALA A 201 22.56 3.41 8.25
#